data_cb2f4ffc5125619d283e42e8320d368c
#
_entry.id   cb2f4ffc5125619d283e42e8320d368c
#
_cell.length_a   1.000
_cell.length_b   1.000
_cell.length_c   1.000
_cell.angle_alpha   90.00
_cell.angle_beta   90.00
_cell.angle_gamma   90.00
#
_symmetry.space_group_name_H-M   'P 1'
#
loop_
_entity.id
_entity.type
_entity.pdbx_description
1 polymer ?
#
loop_
_entity_poly.entity_id
_entity_poly.type
_entity_poly.pdbx_seq_one_letter_code
_entity_poly.pdbx_strand_id
1 'polypeptide(L)'
;TEMPKEEAIIQYYIEHPLLITGRKFDIRVYTLITSATPLRIYFHDSGLIRFATHQYDPNADPSDVQTHLTNFALNKDDPNFVRCEDDGTEKVSDSKWSIPFFIEYLKSNSIDPDALFKEIERVVTKALLAGMSTIQSHHTRQVSHRHTSYEQYGLDVILDENFHAYVMEVNVSPGMSGTDSRIDYTIKNRLMHDVL
;
A
#
# COMPACT_ATOMS: atom_id res chain seq x y z
N THR A 1 -19.35 10.72 20.85
CA THR A 1 -17.96 10.99 20.39
C THR A 1 -17.90 12.42 19.92
N GLU A 2 -17.06 13.26 20.55
CA GLU A 2 -16.85 14.62 20.11
C GLU A 2 -16.21 14.64 18.72
N MET A 3 -16.69 15.50 17.84
CA MET A 3 -16.07 15.72 16.53
C MET A 3 -14.66 16.28 16.71
N PRO A 4 -13.66 15.82 15.96
CA PRO A 4 -12.32 16.38 16.04
C PRO A 4 -12.36 17.88 15.72
N LYS A 5 -11.55 18.66 16.45
CA LYS A 5 -11.43 20.12 16.27
C LYS A 5 -10.58 20.49 15.05
N GLU A 6 -9.95 19.52 14.42
CA GLU A 6 -9.11 19.66 13.22
C GLU A 6 -9.83 19.11 11.99
N GLU A 7 -9.39 19.51 10.81
CA GLU A 7 -9.89 18.93 9.56
C GLU A 7 -9.68 17.41 9.57
N ALA A 8 -10.75 16.66 9.34
CA ALA A 8 -10.74 15.21 9.38
C ALA A 8 -11.52 14.62 8.20
N ILE A 9 -11.10 13.46 7.75
CA ILE A 9 -11.80 12.68 6.73
C ILE A 9 -12.58 11.56 7.44
N ILE A 10 -13.85 11.42 7.10
CA ILE A 10 -14.70 10.32 7.57
C ILE A 10 -14.86 9.35 6.41
N GLN A 11 -14.52 8.08 6.63
CA GLN A 11 -14.63 7.01 5.65
C GLN A 11 -15.43 5.84 6.21
N TYR A 12 -16.13 5.10 5.32
CA TYR A 12 -16.70 3.81 5.69
C TYR A 12 -15.59 2.84 6.05
N TYR A 13 -15.75 2.18 7.19
CA TYR A 13 -14.84 1.13 7.60
C TYR A 13 -15.16 -0.17 6.85
N ILE A 14 -14.14 -0.88 6.39
CA ILE A 14 -14.28 -2.20 5.77
C ILE A 14 -14.34 -3.23 6.90
N GLU A 15 -15.55 -3.63 7.28
CA GLU A 15 -15.80 -4.53 8.42
C GLU A 15 -15.41 -5.98 8.11
N HIS A 16 -15.46 -6.37 6.83
CA HIS A 16 -15.11 -7.72 6.36
C HIS A 16 -13.92 -7.67 5.39
N PRO A 17 -12.71 -7.31 5.89
CA PRO A 17 -11.51 -7.33 5.05
C PRO A 17 -11.12 -8.78 4.73
N LEU A 18 -10.43 -8.96 3.60
CA LEU A 18 -9.75 -10.21 3.33
C LEU A 18 -8.67 -10.43 4.41
N LEU A 19 -8.66 -11.62 4.98
CA LEU A 19 -7.72 -11.98 6.04
C LEU A 19 -6.74 -13.04 5.55
N ILE A 20 -5.50 -12.94 5.99
CA ILE A 20 -4.50 -13.99 5.83
C ILE A 20 -4.10 -14.47 7.21
N THR A 21 -4.25 -15.76 7.45
CA THR A 21 -4.05 -16.36 8.78
C THR A 21 -4.81 -15.64 9.91
N GLY A 22 -6.01 -15.11 9.58
CA GLY A 22 -6.85 -14.36 10.53
C GLY A 22 -6.40 -12.92 10.79
N ARG A 23 -5.32 -12.44 10.17
CA ARG A 23 -4.82 -11.08 10.33
C ARG A 23 -5.28 -10.19 9.19
N LYS A 24 -5.64 -8.95 9.52
CA LYS A 24 -5.87 -7.89 8.54
C LYS A 24 -4.56 -7.48 7.90
N PHE A 25 -4.60 -7.13 6.63
CA PHE A 25 -3.45 -6.62 5.89
C PHE A 25 -3.83 -5.54 4.91
N ASP A 26 -2.85 -4.80 4.46
CA ASP A 26 -2.94 -3.89 3.32
C ASP A 26 -1.80 -4.13 2.34
N ILE A 27 -1.96 -3.56 1.15
CA ILE A 27 -1.01 -3.66 0.05
C ILE A 27 -0.50 -2.26 -0.25
N ARG A 28 0.80 -2.00 -0.04
CA ARG A 28 1.50 -0.80 -0.50
C ARG A 28 1.91 -0.99 -1.96
N VAL A 29 1.24 -0.28 -2.85
CA VAL A 29 1.56 -0.23 -4.28
C VAL A 29 2.34 1.03 -4.58
N TYR A 30 3.39 0.93 -5.40
CA TYR A 30 4.14 2.08 -5.89
C TYR A 30 3.79 2.38 -7.34
N THR A 31 3.56 3.65 -7.63
CA THR A 31 3.30 4.15 -8.99
C THR A 31 4.17 5.35 -9.29
N LEU A 32 4.50 5.52 -10.56
CA LEU A 32 5.26 6.64 -11.07
C LEU A 32 4.46 7.35 -12.17
N ILE A 33 4.25 8.65 -12.02
CA ILE A 33 3.71 9.50 -13.08
C ILE A 33 4.87 10.25 -13.71
N THR A 34 5.19 9.95 -14.97
CA THR A 34 6.30 10.58 -15.71
C THR A 34 5.84 11.68 -16.65
N SER A 35 4.55 11.82 -16.87
CA SER A 35 3.97 12.87 -17.69
C SER A 35 2.51 13.09 -17.32
N ALA A 36 2.12 14.35 -17.19
CA ALA A 36 0.72 14.72 -16.98
C ALA A 36 -0.01 14.94 -18.32
N THR A 37 0.71 15.28 -19.40
CA THR A 37 0.14 15.52 -20.74
C THR A 37 1.12 15.09 -21.84
N PRO A 38 0.89 13.97 -22.56
CA PRO A 38 -0.13 12.94 -22.25
C PRO A 38 0.15 12.25 -20.94
N LEU A 39 -0.90 11.83 -20.24
CA LEU A 39 -0.76 11.11 -18.97
C LEU A 39 -0.04 9.78 -19.16
N ARG A 40 0.98 9.54 -18.33
CA ARG A 40 1.72 8.28 -18.28
C ARG A 40 1.88 7.86 -16.84
N ILE A 41 1.26 6.72 -16.50
CA ILE A 41 1.32 6.10 -15.17
C ILE A 41 1.99 4.74 -15.34
N TYR A 42 2.98 4.46 -14.51
CA TYR A 42 3.65 3.17 -14.42
C TYR A 42 3.39 2.57 -13.05
N PHE A 43 3.10 1.28 -13.02
CA PHE A 43 3.01 0.49 -11.81
C PHE A 43 4.32 -0.24 -11.61
N HIS A 44 4.86 -0.19 -10.40
CA HIS A 44 6.03 -0.95 -10.05
C HIS A 44 5.62 -2.37 -9.63
N ASP A 45 6.37 -3.38 -10.06
CA ASP A 45 6.10 -4.79 -9.74
C ASP A 45 6.47 -5.19 -8.31
N SER A 46 7.19 -4.29 -7.61
CA SER A 46 7.53 -4.46 -6.21
C SER A 46 6.66 -3.59 -5.33
N GLY A 47 6.32 -4.12 -4.18
CA GLY A 47 5.54 -3.45 -3.15
C GLY A 47 5.52 -4.29 -1.87
N LEU A 48 4.77 -3.86 -0.90
CA LEU A 48 4.72 -4.47 0.43
C LEU A 48 3.30 -4.90 0.79
N ILE A 49 3.18 -6.07 1.37
CA ILE A 49 2.01 -6.48 2.13
C ILE A 49 2.35 -6.25 3.59
N ARG A 50 1.50 -5.50 4.31
CA ARG A 50 1.73 -5.16 5.72
C ARG A 50 0.60 -5.73 6.56
N PHE A 51 0.94 -6.42 7.63
CA PHE A 51 -0.02 -7.09 8.48
C PHE A 51 -0.23 -6.35 9.79
N ALA A 52 -1.46 -6.35 10.27
CA ALA A 52 -1.76 -6.07 11.66
C ALA A 52 -1.10 -7.14 12.56
N THR A 53 -0.71 -6.77 13.77
CA THR A 53 -0.03 -7.69 14.68
C THR A 53 -0.99 -8.70 15.28
N HIS A 54 -2.19 -8.26 15.66
CA HIS A 54 -3.21 -9.10 16.28
C HIS A 54 -4.15 -9.74 15.24
N GLN A 55 -4.83 -10.79 15.66
CA GLN A 55 -5.92 -11.40 14.91
C GLN A 55 -7.06 -10.38 14.75
N TYR A 56 -7.65 -10.32 13.56
CA TYR A 56 -8.75 -9.40 13.31
C TYR A 56 -10.03 -9.87 14.02
N ASP A 57 -10.62 -8.97 14.78
CA ASP A 57 -11.95 -9.13 15.36
C ASP A 57 -12.78 -7.88 15.03
N PRO A 58 -13.89 -8.01 14.27
CA PRO A 58 -14.74 -6.86 13.94
C PRO A 58 -15.41 -6.23 15.17
N ASN A 59 -15.47 -6.95 16.30
CA ASN A 59 -16.03 -6.48 17.57
C ASN A 59 -14.97 -5.94 18.53
N ALA A 60 -13.68 -5.98 18.14
CA ALA A 60 -12.61 -5.40 18.96
C ALA A 60 -12.83 -3.91 19.18
N ASP A 61 -12.34 -3.41 20.31
CA ASP A 61 -12.37 -1.96 20.58
C ASP A 61 -11.68 -1.20 19.45
N PRO A 62 -12.31 -0.19 18.83
CA PRO A 62 -11.66 0.64 17.80
C PRO A 62 -10.35 1.28 18.23
N SER A 63 -10.05 1.36 19.52
CA SER A 63 -8.77 1.82 20.06
C SER A 63 -7.67 0.75 20.05
N ASP A 64 -7.99 -0.51 19.77
CA ASP A 64 -6.99 -1.57 19.57
C ASP A 64 -6.35 -1.44 18.19
N VAL A 65 -5.35 -0.57 18.11
CA VAL A 65 -4.66 -0.23 16.86
C VAL A 65 -3.94 -1.44 16.26
N GLN A 66 -3.50 -2.40 17.06
CA GLN A 66 -2.77 -3.59 16.61
C GLN A 66 -3.68 -4.61 15.92
N THR A 67 -4.99 -4.54 16.15
CA THR A 67 -6.01 -5.33 15.44
C THR A 67 -6.46 -4.65 14.14
N HIS A 68 -6.59 -3.31 14.17
CA HIS A 68 -7.23 -2.57 13.09
C HIS A 68 -6.27 -1.92 12.09
N LEU A 69 -5.05 -1.57 12.50
CA LEU A 69 -4.09 -0.83 11.68
C LEU A 69 -2.85 -1.67 11.35
N THR A 70 -2.37 -1.53 10.13
CA THR A 70 -1.24 -2.27 9.57
C THR A 70 0.07 -1.46 9.54
N ASN A 71 0.01 -0.20 9.99
CA ASN A 71 1.14 0.72 10.00
C ASN A 71 2.29 0.18 10.86
N PHE A 72 3.49 0.05 10.29
CA PHE A 72 4.69 -0.42 10.98
C PHE A 72 4.97 0.37 12.25
N ALA A 73 4.86 1.71 12.19
CA ALA A 73 5.17 2.57 13.34
C ALA A 73 4.28 2.29 14.57
N LEU A 74 3.06 1.81 14.36
CA LEU A 74 2.10 1.49 15.43
C LEU A 74 2.24 0.06 15.95
N ASN A 75 2.78 -0.84 15.13
CA ASN A 75 2.85 -2.27 15.43
C ASN A 75 4.22 -2.71 15.95
N LYS A 76 5.32 -2.03 15.57
CA LYS A 76 6.71 -2.45 15.79
C LYS A 76 7.12 -2.66 17.26
N ASP A 77 6.43 -2.00 18.17
CA ASP A 77 6.73 -2.03 19.61
C ASP A 77 5.81 -3.04 20.37
N ASP A 78 4.90 -3.70 19.66
CA ASP A 78 4.06 -4.75 20.24
C ASP A 78 4.90 -6.04 20.48
N PRO A 79 4.77 -6.70 21.65
CA PRO A 79 5.49 -7.95 21.95
C PRO A 79 5.23 -9.10 20.96
N ASN A 80 4.08 -9.11 20.29
CA ASN A 80 3.71 -10.13 19.31
C ASN A 80 4.11 -9.78 17.88
N PHE A 81 4.75 -8.61 17.68
CA PHE A 81 5.19 -8.19 16.36
C PHE A 81 6.33 -9.07 15.83
N VAL A 82 6.10 -9.78 14.74
CA VAL A 82 7.09 -10.66 14.13
C VAL A 82 7.86 -9.90 13.06
N ARG A 83 9.12 -9.62 13.31
CA ARG A 83 10.01 -9.00 12.32
C ARG A 83 10.40 -10.01 11.25
N CYS A 84 10.48 -9.55 10.01
CA CYS A 84 11.07 -10.33 8.92
C CYS A 84 12.55 -10.61 9.21
N GLU A 85 13.03 -11.81 8.91
CA GLU A 85 14.41 -12.16 9.11
C GLU A 85 15.36 -11.42 8.15
N ASP A 86 16.56 -11.12 8.63
CA ASP A 86 17.57 -10.39 7.85
C ASP A 86 18.24 -11.24 6.76
N ASP A 87 18.01 -12.55 6.72
CA ASP A 87 18.52 -13.46 5.69
C ASP A 87 17.75 -13.37 4.36
N GLY A 88 16.61 -12.67 4.35
CA GLY A 88 15.75 -12.50 3.18
C GLY A 88 14.72 -13.62 3.00
N THR A 89 14.62 -14.56 3.95
CA THR A 89 13.58 -15.59 3.96
C THR A 89 12.25 -14.97 4.44
N GLU A 90 11.21 -15.08 3.66
CA GLU A 90 9.88 -14.61 4.03
C GLU A 90 9.05 -15.77 4.57
N LYS A 91 8.33 -15.55 5.66
CA LYS A 91 7.47 -16.53 6.32
C LYS A 91 6.04 -16.03 6.43
N VAL A 92 5.09 -16.95 6.44
CA VAL A 92 3.65 -16.63 6.57
C VAL A 92 3.34 -15.87 7.87
N SER A 93 4.14 -16.08 8.92
CA SER A 93 4.01 -15.40 10.22
C SER A 93 4.55 -13.96 10.23
N ASP A 94 5.34 -13.56 9.25
CA ASP A 94 5.98 -12.25 9.23
C ASP A 94 4.97 -11.11 9.18
N SER A 95 5.39 -9.95 9.66
CA SER A 95 4.54 -8.74 9.65
C SER A 95 4.55 -8.03 8.30
N LYS A 96 5.47 -8.39 7.42
CA LYS A 96 5.57 -7.86 6.06
C LYS A 96 5.92 -8.97 5.08
N TRP A 97 5.35 -8.88 3.88
CA TRP A 97 5.72 -9.70 2.74
C TRP A 97 6.04 -8.83 1.54
N SER A 98 6.82 -9.36 0.62
CA SER A 98 6.95 -8.82 -0.73
C SER A 98 5.75 -9.20 -1.60
N ILE A 99 5.50 -8.44 -2.67
CA ILE A 99 4.50 -8.83 -3.69
C ILE A 99 4.80 -10.21 -4.31
N PRO A 100 6.04 -10.56 -4.67
CA PRO A 100 6.34 -11.90 -5.16
C PRO A 100 5.92 -13.02 -4.20
N PHE A 101 6.23 -12.90 -2.91
CA PHE A 101 5.82 -13.88 -1.91
C PHE A 101 4.29 -13.96 -1.78
N PHE A 102 3.61 -12.83 -1.82
CA PHE A 102 2.15 -12.79 -1.81
C PHE A 102 1.54 -13.48 -3.04
N ILE A 103 2.11 -13.29 -4.23
CA ILE A 103 1.67 -13.98 -5.45
C ILE A 103 1.79 -15.50 -5.30
N GLU A 104 2.90 -15.99 -4.74
CA GLU A 104 3.08 -17.42 -4.48
C GLU A 104 2.05 -17.94 -3.46
N TYR A 105 1.79 -17.18 -2.41
CA TYR A 105 0.75 -17.50 -1.45
C TYR A 105 -0.64 -17.58 -2.09
N LEU A 106 -1.02 -16.62 -2.93
CA LEU A 106 -2.30 -16.62 -3.66
C LEU A 106 -2.44 -17.87 -4.53
N LYS A 107 -1.41 -18.18 -5.33
CA LYS A 107 -1.38 -19.40 -6.18
C LYS A 107 -1.54 -20.68 -5.38
N SER A 108 -0.84 -20.76 -4.24
CA SER A 108 -0.92 -21.92 -3.33
C SER A 108 -2.31 -22.12 -2.73
N ASN A 109 -3.10 -21.03 -2.65
CA ASN A 109 -4.49 -21.06 -2.17
C ASN A 109 -5.52 -21.03 -3.31
N SER A 110 -5.10 -21.33 -4.56
CA SER A 110 -5.97 -21.37 -5.74
C SER A 110 -6.68 -20.05 -6.05
N ILE A 111 -6.06 -18.93 -5.70
CA ILE A 111 -6.52 -17.56 -6.01
C ILE A 111 -5.73 -17.07 -7.23
N ASP A 112 -6.43 -16.51 -8.21
CA ASP A 112 -5.82 -15.94 -9.41
C ASP A 112 -5.17 -14.57 -9.10
N PRO A 113 -3.81 -14.47 -9.09
CA PRO A 113 -3.15 -13.21 -8.80
C PRO A 113 -3.36 -12.18 -9.90
N ASP A 114 -3.43 -12.60 -11.17
CA ASP A 114 -3.52 -11.67 -12.30
C ASP A 114 -4.87 -10.94 -12.28
N ALA A 115 -5.95 -11.65 -11.94
CA ALA A 115 -7.27 -11.05 -11.78
C ALA A 115 -7.28 -10.04 -10.62
N LEU A 116 -6.65 -10.41 -9.49
CA LEU A 116 -6.57 -9.53 -8.31
C LEU A 116 -5.74 -8.27 -8.59
N PHE A 117 -4.56 -8.40 -9.20
CA PHE A 117 -3.72 -7.24 -9.48
C PHE A 117 -4.33 -6.32 -10.54
N LYS A 118 -5.09 -6.83 -11.52
CA LYS A 118 -5.89 -6.00 -12.44
C LYS A 118 -6.95 -5.18 -11.71
N GLU A 119 -7.59 -5.74 -10.69
CA GLU A 119 -8.56 -5.00 -9.87
C GLU A 119 -7.86 -3.91 -9.05
N ILE A 120 -6.70 -4.21 -8.45
CA ILE A 120 -5.88 -3.22 -7.74
C ILE A 120 -5.45 -2.10 -8.69
N GLU A 121 -4.90 -2.42 -9.86
CA GLU A 121 -4.51 -1.42 -10.87
C GLU A 121 -5.70 -0.54 -11.29
N ARG A 122 -6.88 -1.12 -11.45
CA ARG A 122 -8.10 -0.40 -11.81
C ARG A 122 -8.48 0.65 -10.76
N VAL A 123 -8.49 0.30 -9.48
CA VAL A 123 -8.89 1.24 -8.42
C VAL A 123 -7.82 2.29 -8.16
N VAL A 124 -6.55 1.91 -8.21
CA VAL A 124 -5.40 2.82 -8.09
C VAL A 124 -5.40 3.84 -9.23
N THR A 125 -5.59 3.38 -10.47
CA THR A 125 -5.71 4.29 -11.63
C THR A 125 -6.86 5.27 -11.46
N LYS A 126 -8.03 4.83 -10.99
CA LYS A 126 -9.17 5.72 -10.72
C LYS A 126 -8.86 6.77 -9.65
N ALA A 127 -8.19 6.37 -8.57
CA ALA A 127 -7.80 7.28 -7.50
C ALA A 127 -6.84 8.36 -8.02
N LEU A 128 -5.83 7.98 -8.81
CA LEU A 128 -4.90 8.92 -9.41
C LEU A 128 -5.59 9.86 -10.41
N LEU A 129 -6.47 9.31 -11.27
CA LEU A 129 -7.23 10.11 -12.24
C LEU A 129 -8.12 11.16 -11.57
N ALA A 130 -8.67 10.88 -10.40
CA ALA A 130 -9.50 11.83 -9.66
C ALA A 130 -8.75 13.14 -9.31
N GLY A 131 -7.43 13.07 -9.07
CA GLY A 131 -6.59 14.23 -8.79
C GLY A 131 -5.96 14.89 -10.02
N MET A 132 -6.02 14.24 -11.19
CA MET A 132 -5.22 14.64 -12.37
C MET A 132 -5.59 16.00 -12.94
N SER A 133 -6.83 16.44 -12.88
CA SER A 133 -7.24 17.76 -13.40
C SER A 133 -6.49 18.90 -12.70
N THR A 134 -6.33 18.80 -11.39
CA THR A 134 -5.59 19.76 -10.58
C THR A 134 -4.10 19.69 -10.89
N ILE A 135 -3.52 18.48 -10.93
CA ILE A 135 -2.11 18.26 -11.25
C ILE A 135 -1.77 18.81 -12.64
N GLN A 136 -2.58 18.50 -13.66
CA GLN A 136 -2.37 19.01 -15.03
C GLN A 136 -2.43 20.52 -15.10
N SER A 137 -3.36 21.16 -14.40
CA SER A 137 -3.47 22.63 -14.40
C SER A 137 -2.24 23.31 -13.80
N HIS A 138 -1.68 22.74 -12.73
CA HIS A 138 -0.44 23.24 -12.11
C HIS A 138 0.79 22.94 -12.98
N HIS A 139 0.90 21.72 -13.50
CA HIS A 139 2.01 21.30 -14.36
C HIS A 139 2.13 22.18 -15.60
N THR A 140 1.03 22.46 -16.30
CA THR A 140 1.03 23.30 -17.51
C THR A 140 1.51 24.74 -17.23
N ARG A 141 1.33 25.24 -16.02
CA ARG A 141 1.75 26.59 -15.63
C ARG A 141 3.21 26.68 -15.21
N GLN A 142 3.80 25.60 -14.67
CA GLN A 142 5.08 25.64 -13.98
C GLN A 142 6.19 24.88 -14.72
N VAL A 143 5.85 23.94 -15.61
CA VAL A 143 6.82 23.08 -16.27
C VAL A 143 6.93 23.42 -17.75
N SER A 144 8.09 23.95 -18.14
CA SER A 144 8.34 24.39 -19.51
C SER A 144 8.78 23.28 -20.47
N HIS A 145 9.25 22.14 -19.96
CA HIS A 145 9.75 21.04 -20.77
C HIS A 145 9.13 19.71 -20.34
N ARG A 146 8.71 18.88 -21.33
CA ARG A 146 8.37 17.46 -21.11
C ARG A 146 9.62 16.75 -20.60
N HIS A 147 9.49 15.78 -19.71
CA HIS A 147 10.59 14.98 -19.15
C HIS A 147 11.45 15.64 -18.06
N THR A 148 11.02 16.76 -17.49
CA THR A 148 11.75 17.40 -16.37
C THR A 148 11.13 17.17 -15.01
N SER A 149 9.97 16.52 -14.97
CA SER A 149 9.28 16.25 -13.72
C SER A 149 8.65 14.86 -13.74
N TYR A 150 8.75 14.20 -12.64
CA TYR A 150 8.02 12.96 -12.32
C TYR A 150 7.54 13.02 -10.87
N GLU A 151 6.54 12.24 -10.56
CA GLU A 151 6.06 12.12 -9.19
C GLU A 151 5.81 10.65 -8.86
N GLN A 152 6.32 10.24 -7.71
CA GLN A 152 6.15 8.89 -7.20
C GLN A 152 5.10 8.87 -6.11
N TYR A 153 4.17 7.93 -6.21
CA TYR A 153 3.12 7.72 -5.22
C TYR A 153 3.23 6.34 -4.58
N GLY A 154 2.92 6.29 -3.29
CA GLY A 154 2.67 5.06 -2.58
C GLY A 154 1.19 4.99 -2.22
N LEU A 155 0.45 4.03 -2.75
CA LEU A 155 -0.96 3.86 -2.45
C LEU A 155 -1.17 2.68 -1.52
N ASP A 156 -2.00 2.88 -0.51
CA ASP A 156 -2.39 1.83 0.41
C ASP A 156 -3.75 1.28 0.00
N VAL A 157 -3.78 -0.01 -0.28
CA VAL A 157 -4.96 -0.71 -0.80
C VAL A 157 -5.37 -1.80 0.19
N ILE A 158 -6.65 -1.86 0.52
CA ILE A 158 -7.26 -2.95 1.28
C ILE A 158 -8.17 -3.76 0.36
N LEU A 159 -8.28 -5.05 0.64
CA LEU A 159 -9.21 -5.96 -0.03
C LEU A 159 -10.33 -6.35 0.92
N ASP A 160 -11.56 -6.46 0.42
CA ASP A 160 -12.63 -7.11 1.16
C ASP A 160 -12.62 -8.64 0.95
N GLU A 161 -13.44 -9.36 1.69
CA GLU A 161 -13.57 -10.82 1.61
C GLU A 161 -13.98 -11.34 0.23
N ASN A 162 -14.52 -10.48 -0.65
CA ASN A 162 -14.92 -10.78 -2.03
C ASN A 162 -13.84 -10.37 -3.05
N PHE A 163 -12.64 -10.01 -2.60
CA PHE A 163 -11.51 -9.54 -3.41
C PHE A 163 -11.75 -8.19 -4.11
N HIS A 164 -12.72 -7.38 -3.68
CA HIS A 164 -12.82 -6.01 -4.16
C HIS A 164 -11.73 -5.16 -3.50
N ALA A 165 -11.07 -4.35 -4.31
CA ALA A 165 -10.00 -3.49 -3.85
C ALA A 165 -10.51 -2.05 -3.56
N TYR A 166 -9.99 -1.46 -2.48
CA TYR A 166 -10.29 -0.09 -2.06
C TYR A 166 -8.98 0.65 -1.76
N VAL A 167 -8.81 1.84 -2.34
CA VAL A 167 -7.69 2.72 -1.99
C VAL A 167 -8.02 3.43 -0.69
N MET A 168 -7.20 3.22 0.33
CA MET A 168 -7.36 3.87 1.63
C MET A 168 -6.66 5.23 1.66
N GLU A 169 -5.46 5.31 1.09
CA GLU A 169 -4.60 6.48 1.15
C GLU A 169 -3.71 6.60 -0.09
N VAL A 170 -3.44 7.83 -0.49
CA VAL A 170 -2.48 8.18 -1.54
C VAL A 170 -1.36 9.01 -0.93
N ASN A 171 -0.18 8.45 -0.82
CA ASN A 171 1.00 9.11 -0.26
C ASN A 171 1.84 9.69 -1.37
N VAL A 172 2.00 11.02 -1.38
CA VAL A 172 2.95 11.74 -2.23
C VAL A 172 4.34 11.60 -1.62
N SER A 173 5.35 11.32 -2.43
CA SER A 173 6.73 11.11 -1.96
C SER A 173 6.83 10.10 -0.82
N PRO A 174 6.43 8.84 -1.04
CA PRO A 174 6.43 7.83 0.02
C PRO A 174 7.82 7.67 0.62
N GLY A 175 7.89 7.41 1.93
CA GLY A 175 9.15 7.25 2.64
C GLY A 175 10.03 6.16 2.04
N MET A 176 11.21 6.55 1.54
CA MET A 176 12.16 5.67 0.85
C MET A 176 13.27 5.15 1.76
N SER A 177 13.20 5.41 3.07
CA SER A 177 14.16 4.84 4.02
C SER A 177 14.00 3.31 4.04
N GLY A 178 15.09 2.60 3.81
CA GLY A 178 15.17 1.13 3.82
C GLY A 178 15.60 0.55 5.16
N THR A 179 15.53 1.33 6.25
CA THR A 179 16.10 0.98 7.55
C THR A 179 15.24 0.04 8.39
N ASP A 180 13.98 -0.17 8.03
CA ASP A 180 13.03 -0.90 8.85
C ASP A 180 13.22 -2.43 8.79
N SER A 181 13.56 -2.96 7.61
CA SER A 181 13.83 -4.39 7.38
C SER A 181 14.58 -4.60 6.06
N ARG A 182 15.16 -5.80 5.87
CA ARG A 182 15.82 -6.17 4.60
C ARG A 182 14.84 -6.15 3.43
N ILE A 183 13.59 -6.53 3.64
CA ILE A 183 12.54 -6.47 2.60
C ILE A 183 12.31 -5.02 2.17
N ASP A 184 12.15 -4.09 3.12
CA ASP A 184 12.02 -2.65 2.83
C ASP A 184 13.23 -2.15 2.03
N TYR A 185 14.44 -2.49 2.47
CA TYR A 185 15.66 -2.10 1.77
C TYR A 185 15.69 -2.60 0.33
N THR A 186 15.43 -3.88 0.13
CA THR A 186 15.46 -4.51 -1.20
C THR A 186 14.44 -3.89 -2.16
N ILE A 187 13.20 -3.74 -1.69
CA ILE A 187 12.10 -3.18 -2.50
C ILE A 187 12.37 -1.71 -2.84
N LYS A 188 12.72 -0.90 -1.84
CA LYS A 188 12.93 0.53 -2.02
C LYS A 188 14.17 0.84 -2.83
N ASN A 189 15.24 0.06 -2.66
CA ASN A 189 16.45 0.21 -3.47
C ASN A 189 16.18 -0.12 -4.95
N ARG A 190 15.46 -1.21 -5.22
CA ARG A 190 15.03 -1.55 -6.59
C ARG A 190 14.16 -0.46 -7.18
N LEU A 191 13.16 0.02 -6.43
CA LEU A 191 12.28 1.10 -6.84
C LEU A 191 13.06 2.38 -7.20
N MET A 192 14.04 2.78 -6.38
CA MET A 192 14.88 3.95 -6.67
C MET A 192 15.76 3.74 -7.91
N HIS A 193 16.29 2.54 -8.10
CA HIS A 193 17.07 2.19 -9.28
C HIS A 193 16.23 2.27 -10.57
N ASP A 194 14.98 1.83 -10.51
CA ASP A 194 14.09 1.78 -11.70
C ASP A 194 13.49 3.16 -12.02
N VAL A 195 13.48 4.11 -11.07
CA VAL A 195 13.01 5.49 -11.25
C VAL A 195 14.10 6.42 -11.78
N LEU A 196 15.37 6.17 -11.48
CA LEU A 196 16.52 6.98 -11.89
C LEU A 196 17.10 6.53 -13.23
#